data_684e95115fec7174aaaf643808bfed8f
#
_entry.id   684e95115fec7174aaaf643808bfed8f
#
_cell.length_a   1.000
_cell.length_b   1.000
_cell.length_c   1.000
_cell.angle_alpha   90.00
_cell.angle_beta   90.00
_cell.angle_gamma   90.00
#
_symmetry.space_group_name_H-M   'P 1'
#
loop_
_entity.id
_entity.type
_entity.pdbx_description
1 polymer ?
#
loop_
_entity_poly.entity_id
_entity_poly.type
_entity_poly.pdbx_seq_one_letter_code
_entity_poly.pdbx_strand_id
1 'polypeptide(L)'
;MTDFIGKTHRQIITFNKDLGHSYTPNLNARLIDENGGYFIKTNSSGFRSNIEFKNKKEKKRILFFGDSNTAADGVSNNDRYSDLLGKYFDAEVFNYAISGTGTDQQYLTWKKYAKEVQADLIIIGSLVENIERNKVQFRETVDYFTKK
;
A
#
# COMPACT_ATOMS: atom_id res chain seq x y z
N MET A 1 -4.76 -22.69 -16.45
CA MET A 1 -3.73 -21.69 -16.01
C MET A 1 -4.32 -20.42 -15.38
N THR A 2 -5.63 -20.23 -15.47
CA THR A 2 -6.37 -19.04 -14.95
C THR A 2 -6.63 -19.05 -13.43
N ASP A 3 -6.59 -20.19 -12.77
CA ASP A 3 -6.86 -20.30 -11.31
C ASP A 3 -5.73 -19.82 -10.40
N PHE A 4 -4.53 -19.69 -10.92
CA PHE A 4 -3.36 -19.35 -10.09
C PHE A 4 -3.31 -17.88 -9.73
N ILE A 5 -3.65 -16.99 -10.66
CA ILE A 5 -3.58 -15.53 -10.47
C ILE A 5 -4.68 -15.04 -9.52
N GLY A 6 -5.90 -15.56 -9.65
CA GLY A 6 -7.01 -15.20 -8.76
C GLY A 6 -6.78 -15.62 -7.30
N LYS A 7 -6.14 -16.77 -7.08
CA LYS A 7 -5.78 -17.23 -5.73
C LYS A 7 -4.67 -16.38 -5.11
N THR A 8 -3.67 -15.99 -5.89
CA THR A 8 -2.54 -15.17 -5.42
C THR A 8 -3.02 -13.78 -5.02
N HIS A 9 -3.89 -13.14 -5.79
CA HIS A 9 -4.43 -11.82 -5.46
C HIS A 9 -5.24 -11.85 -4.15
N ARG A 10 -6.05 -12.86 -3.92
CA ARG A 10 -6.81 -13.05 -2.67
C ARG A 10 -5.94 -13.31 -1.45
N GLN A 11 -4.71 -13.77 -1.63
CA GLN A 11 -3.75 -13.95 -0.53
C GLN A 11 -3.05 -12.65 -0.14
N ILE A 12 -2.94 -11.69 -1.07
CA ILE A 12 -2.25 -10.43 -0.87
C ILE A 12 -3.17 -9.38 -0.27
N ILE A 13 -4.43 -9.37 -0.72
CA ILE A 13 -5.45 -8.42 -0.29
C ILE A 13 -6.48 -9.16 0.58
N THR A 14 -6.82 -8.55 1.70
CA THR A 14 -7.85 -9.02 2.62
C THR A 14 -8.92 -7.95 2.84
N PHE A 15 -10.12 -8.38 3.25
CA PHE A 15 -11.18 -7.47 3.64
C PHE A 15 -10.77 -6.68 4.90
N ASN A 16 -11.03 -5.38 4.87
CA ASN A 16 -10.86 -4.49 6.01
C ASN A 16 -12.16 -3.69 6.20
N LYS A 17 -12.79 -3.85 7.36
CA LYS A 17 -14.11 -3.26 7.64
C LYS A 17 -14.15 -1.73 7.56
N ASP A 18 -13.03 -1.06 7.80
CA ASP A 18 -12.94 0.40 7.85
C ASP A 18 -12.48 1.00 6.51
N LEU A 19 -11.69 0.25 5.75
CA LEU A 19 -11.07 0.71 4.50
C LEU A 19 -11.63 -0.01 3.26
N GLY A 20 -12.50 -1.01 3.45
CA GLY A 20 -12.95 -1.92 2.39
C GLY A 20 -11.94 -3.05 2.14
N HIS A 21 -10.68 -2.72 1.98
CA HIS A 21 -9.59 -3.70 1.83
C HIS A 21 -8.26 -3.19 2.38
N SER A 22 -7.33 -4.10 2.60
CA SER A 22 -5.93 -3.83 2.97
C SER A 22 -5.05 -4.97 2.46
N TYR A 23 -3.75 -4.82 2.53
CA TYR A 23 -2.86 -5.98 2.36
C TYR A 23 -3.03 -6.94 3.53
N THR A 24 -2.81 -8.23 3.25
CA THR A 24 -2.79 -9.27 4.29
C THR A 24 -1.64 -8.98 5.26
N PRO A 25 -1.91 -8.93 6.58
CA PRO A 25 -0.86 -8.73 7.58
C PRO A 25 0.19 -9.86 7.58
N ASN A 26 1.43 -9.50 7.91
CA ASN A 26 2.56 -10.42 8.04
C ASN A 26 2.82 -11.26 6.79
N LEU A 27 2.45 -10.75 5.62
CA LEU A 27 2.71 -11.40 4.35
C LEU A 27 4.20 -11.31 4.02
N ASN A 28 4.74 -12.38 3.44
CA ASN A 28 6.04 -12.40 2.79
C ASN A 28 5.91 -13.28 1.55
N ALA A 29 5.81 -12.66 0.38
CA ALA A 29 5.50 -13.36 -0.87
C ALA A 29 6.27 -12.75 -2.05
N ARG A 30 6.49 -13.58 -3.08
CA ARG A 30 6.92 -13.11 -4.39
C ARG A 30 5.73 -13.12 -5.32
N LEU A 31 5.47 -11.98 -5.94
CA LEU A 31 4.50 -11.84 -7.03
C LEU A 31 5.23 -11.99 -8.34
N ILE A 32 4.67 -12.81 -9.23
CA ILE A 32 5.23 -13.06 -10.55
C ILE A 32 4.50 -12.16 -11.54
N ASP A 33 5.24 -11.40 -12.31
CA ASP A 33 4.78 -10.60 -13.44
C ASP A 33 5.59 -10.92 -14.70
N GLU A 34 5.34 -10.20 -15.78
CA GLU A 34 6.03 -10.36 -17.06
C GLU A 34 7.54 -10.04 -17.00
N ASN A 35 7.97 -9.27 -16.00
CA ASN A 35 9.36 -8.88 -15.78
C ASN A 35 10.08 -9.79 -14.75
N GLY A 36 9.48 -10.94 -14.40
CA GLY A 36 10.02 -11.90 -13.44
C GLY A 36 9.50 -11.75 -12.02
N GLY A 37 8.83 -10.65 -11.70
CA GLY A 37 8.14 -10.41 -10.44
C GLY A 37 8.94 -9.68 -9.37
N TYR A 38 8.28 -9.38 -8.27
CA TYR A 38 8.80 -8.59 -7.16
C TYR A 38 8.40 -9.17 -5.80
N PHE A 39 9.12 -8.80 -4.76
CA PHE A 39 8.86 -9.24 -3.40
C PHE A 39 8.01 -8.22 -2.64
N ILE A 40 6.99 -8.73 -1.96
CA ILE A 40 6.13 -7.96 -1.07
C ILE A 40 6.23 -8.52 0.34
N LYS A 41 6.52 -7.63 1.29
CA LYS A 41 6.44 -7.91 2.72
C LYS A 41 5.53 -6.88 3.37
N THR A 42 4.68 -7.34 4.28
CA THR A 42 3.79 -6.47 5.06
C THR A 42 4.06 -6.60 6.55
N ASN A 43 3.83 -5.53 7.28
CA ASN A 43 3.88 -5.53 8.72
C ASN A 43 2.61 -6.12 9.35
N SER A 44 2.54 -6.16 10.68
CA SER A 44 1.40 -6.68 11.44
C SER A 44 0.09 -5.90 11.22
N SER A 45 0.16 -4.66 10.76
CA SER A 45 -1.00 -3.82 10.43
C SER A 45 -1.44 -3.94 8.96
N GLY A 46 -0.74 -4.73 8.13
CA GLY A 46 -1.08 -4.92 6.74
C GLY A 46 -0.59 -3.80 5.82
N PHE A 47 0.43 -3.05 6.18
CA PHE A 47 1.09 -2.10 5.28
C PHE A 47 2.38 -2.70 4.72
N ARG A 48 2.68 -2.39 3.46
CA ARG A 48 3.92 -2.85 2.82
C ARG A 48 5.12 -2.20 3.49
N SER A 49 5.79 -2.99 4.34
CA SER A 49 6.95 -2.55 5.10
C SER A 49 7.78 -3.75 5.56
N ASN A 50 9.08 -3.56 5.71
CA ASN A 50 9.97 -4.54 6.32
C ASN A 50 10.07 -4.37 7.84
N ILE A 51 9.51 -3.28 8.37
CA ILE A 51 9.51 -2.94 9.79
C ILE A 51 8.10 -2.71 10.31
N GLU A 52 7.92 -2.85 11.61
CA GLU A 52 6.71 -2.41 12.29
C GLU A 52 6.69 -0.89 12.45
N PHE A 53 5.51 -0.28 12.29
CA PHE A 53 5.32 1.15 12.49
C PHE A 53 5.13 1.45 13.97
N LYS A 54 6.14 2.05 14.59
CA LYS A 54 6.19 2.35 16.02
C LYS A 54 5.89 3.82 16.28
N ASN A 55 5.15 4.12 17.34
CA ASN A 55 4.87 5.51 17.71
C ASN A 55 6.13 6.25 18.19
N LYS A 56 7.03 5.57 18.91
CA LYS A 56 8.29 6.18 19.35
C LYS A 56 9.11 6.57 18.13
N LYS A 57 9.43 7.86 18.01
CA LYS A 57 10.22 8.43 16.93
C LYS A 57 11.69 8.48 17.35
N GLU A 58 12.56 7.85 16.58
CA GLU A 58 14.01 7.80 16.85
C GLU A 58 14.82 8.62 15.84
N LYS A 59 14.28 8.85 14.65
CA LYS A 59 14.87 9.63 13.57
C LYS A 59 13.84 10.58 12.96
N LYS A 60 14.24 11.37 11.97
CA LYS A 60 13.28 12.04 11.08
C LYS A 60 12.34 11.01 10.50
N ARG A 61 11.06 11.34 10.40
CA ARG A 61 10.04 10.41 9.93
C ARG A 61 9.20 11.02 8.82
N ILE A 62 9.05 10.26 7.75
CA ILE A 62 8.26 10.61 6.58
C ILE A 62 7.09 9.63 6.48
N LEU A 63 5.87 10.14 6.43
CA LEU A 63 4.68 9.32 6.16
C LEU A 63 4.28 9.48 4.70
N PHE A 64 3.94 8.36 4.06
CA PHE A 64 3.40 8.34 2.71
C PHE A 64 1.96 7.81 2.73
N PHE A 65 1.08 8.50 2.01
CA PHE A 65 -0.28 8.05 1.71
C PHE A 65 -0.48 8.08 0.20
N GLY A 66 -1.28 7.17 -0.31
CA GLY A 66 -1.52 7.08 -1.75
C GLY A 66 -2.14 5.74 -2.14
N ASP A 67 -2.21 5.52 -3.42
CA ASP A 67 -2.72 4.29 -4.04
C ASP A 67 -1.59 3.35 -4.49
N SER A 68 -1.84 2.56 -5.56
CA SER A 68 -0.89 1.61 -6.13
C SER A 68 0.46 2.23 -6.55
N ASN A 69 0.46 3.49 -7.00
CA ASN A 69 1.70 4.17 -7.38
C ASN A 69 2.57 4.47 -6.15
N THR A 70 1.95 4.84 -5.04
CA THR A 70 2.68 5.12 -3.79
C THR A 70 3.02 3.83 -3.04
N ALA A 71 2.15 2.82 -3.09
CA ALA A 71 2.47 1.48 -2.63
C ALA A 71 3.55 0.83 -3.50
N ALA A 72 3.75 1.35 -4.71
CA ALA A 72 4.70 0.92 -5.73
C ALA A 72 4.49 -0.54 -6.15
N ASP A 73 3.31 -0.81 -6.72
CA ASP A 73 3.02 -2.11 -7.33
C ASP A 73 4.03 -2.38 -8.47
N GLY A 74 4.46 -3.63 -8.59
CA GLY A 74 5.51 -4.02 -9.53
C GLY A 74 6.95 -3.82 -9.01
N VAL A 75 7.14 -3.28 -7.80
CA VAL A 75 8.46 -3.01 -7.23
C VAL A 75 8.60 -3.68 -5.86
N SER A 76 9.74 -4.31 -5.59
CA SER A 76 10.03 -4.92 -4.28
C SER A 76 10.11 -3.87 -3.17
N ASN A 77 9.80 -4.29 -1.93
CA ASN A 77 10.14 -3.47 -0.77
C ASN A 77 11.64 -3.14 -0.79
N ASN A 78 12.04 -2.01 -0.30
CA ASN A 78 13.37 -1.39 -0.35
C ASN A 78 13.76 -0.73 -1.69
N ASP A 79 13.11 -1.05 -2.79
CA ASP A 79 13.36 -0.45 -4.11
C ASP A 79 12.29 0.58 -4.48
N ARG A 80 11.25 0.70 -3.65
CA ARG A 80 10.20 1.72 -3.80
C ARG A 80 10.80 3.12 -3.61
N TYR A 81 10.29 4.10 -4.33
CA TYR A 81 10.76 5.48 -4.21
C TYR A 81 10.68 6.00 -2.76
N SER A 82 9.66 5.59 -2.00
CA SER A 82 9.53 5.97 -0.59
C SER A 82 10.67 5.41 0.28
N ASP A 83 11.05 4.15 0.07
CA ASP A 83 12.14 3.52 0.82
C ASP A 83 13.50 4.10 0.41
N LEU A 84 13.67 4.43 -0.87
CA LEU A 84 14.88 5.09 -1.38
C LEU A 84 15.04 6.51 -0.80
N LEU A 85 13.94 7.27 -0.70
CA LEU A 85 13.94 8.57 -0.03
C LEU A 85 14.31 8.44 1.45
N GLY A 86 13.79 7.43 2.15
CA GLY A 86 14.17 7.15 3.53
C GLY A 86 15.66 6.91 3.69
N LYS A 87 16.26 6.12 2.81
CA LYS A 87 17.70 5.88 2.78
C LYS A 87 18.49 7.16 2.49
N TYR A 88 18.04 7.93 1.51
CA TYR A 88 18.71 9.16 1.10
C TYR A 88 18.75 10.22 2.21
N PHE A 89 17.65 10.39 2.95
CA PHE A 89 17.53 11.38 4.02
C PHE A 89 17.85 10.84 5.42
N ASP A 90 18.30 9.59 5.55
CA ASP A 90 18.44 8.90 6.85
C ASP A 90 17.19 9.04 7.72
N ALA A 91 16.03 8.78 7.14
CA ALA A 91 14.72 8.94 7.78
C ALA A 91 13.98 7.60 7.90
N GLU A 92 13.17 7.48 8.94
CA GLU A 92 12.16 6.41 9.02
C GLU A 92 11.05 6.68 7.99
N VAL A 93 10.68 5.67 7.24
CA VAL A 93 9.57 5.77 6.28
C VAL A 93 8.44 4.84 6.71
N PHE A 94 7.25 5.43 6.92
CA PHE A 94 6.02 4.69 7.11
C PHE A 94 5.12 4.92 5.90
N ASN A 95 5.10 3.94 5.01
CA ASN A 95 4.28 4.00 3.80
C ASN A 95 2.93 3.32 4.06
N TYR A 96 1.89 4.13 4.21
CA TYR A 96 0.50 3.74 4.46
C TYR A 96 -0.31 3.58 3.17
N ALA A 97 0.31 3.65 2.00
CA ALA A 97 -0.38 3.51 0.74
C ALA A 97 -0.90 2.08 0.53
N ILE A 98 -2.09 1.98 -0.04
CA ILE A 98 -2.75 0.72 -0.36
C ILE A 98 -3.24 0.78 -1.81
N SER A 99 -2.93 -0.25 -2.59
CA SER A 99 -3.33 -0.35 -3.99
C SER A 99 -4.84 -0.22 -4.15
N GLY A 100 -5.26 0.54 -5.15
CA GLY A 100 -6.67 0.69 -5.49
C GLY A 100 -7.47 1.66 -4.60
N THR A 101 -6.86 2.34 -3.63
CA THR A 101 -7.58 3.28 -2.75
C THR A 101 -7.87 4.61 -3.43
N GLY A 102 -8.97 5.26 -3.01
CA GLY A 102 -9.27 6.66 -3.25
C GLY A 102 -8.74 7.55 -2.14
N THR A 103 -8.86 8.87 -2.29
CA THR A 103 -8.39 9.84 -1.27
C THR A 103 -9.20 9.78 0.02
N ASP A 104 -10.47 9.38 -0.03
CA ASP A 104 -11.32 9.08 1.12
C ASP A 104 -10.75 7.95 1.98
N GLN A 105 -10.34 6.85 1.34
CA GLN A 105 -9.71 5.72 2.03
C GLN A 105 -8.30 6.09 2.57
N GLN A 106 -7.55 6.95 1.86
CA GLN A 106 -6.28 7.48 2.35
C GLN A 106 -6.48 8.31 3.63
N TYR A 107 -7.53 9.15 3.66
CA TYR A 107 -7.91 9.90 4.86
C TYR A 107 -8.32 8.97 6.03
N LEU A 108 -9.13 7.95 5.76
CA LEU A 108 -9.51 6.97 6.78
C LEU A 108 -8.30 6.18 7.29
N THR A 109 -7.36 5.87 6.42
CA THR A 109 -6.09 5.24 6.80
C THR A 109 -5.29 6.13 7.75
N TRP A 110 -5.13 7.42 7.40
CA TRP A 110 -4.49 8.38 8.29
C TRP A 110 -5.20 8.45 9.65
N LYS A 111 -6.51 8.61 9.66
CA LYS A 111 -7.33 8.75 10.87
C LYS A 111 -7.19 7.56 11.80
N LYS A 112 -7.11 6.35 11.26
CA LYS A 112 -7.07 5.11 12.04
C LYS A 112 -5.66 4.73 12.50
N TYR A 113 -4.66 4.89 11.65
CA TYR A 113 -3.33 4.30 11.85
C TYR A 113 -2.22 5.31 12.08
N ALA A 114 -2.40 6.56 11.67
CA ALA A 114 -1.31 7.53 11.64
C ALA A 114 -1.61 8.86 12.34
N LYS A 115 -2.83 9.09 12.81
CA LYS A 115 -3.24 10.36 13.44
C LYS A 115 -2.36 10.74 14.62
N GLU A 116 -1.95 9.76 15.44
CA GLU A 116 -1.12 9.97 16.62
C GLU A 116 0.39 9.72 16.33
N VAL A 117 0.74 9.42 15.07
CA VAL A 117 2.13 9.18 14.68
C VAL A 117 2.82 10.51 14.41
N GLN A 118 3.86 10.80 15.19
CA GLN A 118 4.68 11.99 14.94
C GLN A 118 5.43 11.88 13.62
N ALA A 119 5.35 12.90 12.77
CA ALA A 119 6.03 12.98 11.50
C ALA A 119 6.68 14.35 11.29
N ASP A 120 7.77 14.39 10.53
CA ASP A 120 8.39 15.64 10.07
C ASP A 120 7.86 16.04 8.70
N LEU A 121 7.44 15.05 7.90
CA LEU A 121 6.92 15.25 6.55
C LEU A 121 5.81 14.23 6.26
N ILE A 122 4.75 14.70 5.62
CA ILE A 122 3.67 13.86 5.08
C ILE A 122 3.62 14.09 3.57
N ILE A 123 3.70 13.01 2.81
CA ILE A 123 3.60 13.01 1.35
C ILE A 123 2.35 12.26 0.94
N ILE A 124 1.50 12.90 0.17
CA ILE A 124 0.27 12.32 -0.37
C ILE A 124 0.42 12.20 -1.89
N GLY A 125 0.49 10.96 -2.38
CA GLY A 125 0.49 10.65 -3.80
C GLY A 125 -0.95 10.50 -4.31
N SER A 126 -1.46 11.54 -4.97
CA SER A 126 -2.83 11.53 -5.50
C SER A 126 -2.83 11.51 -7.02
N LEU A 127 -3.69 10.69 -7.60
CA LEU A 127 -4.02 10.67 -9.02
C LEU A 127 -5.37 11.34 -9.26
N VAL A 128 -5.57 11.88 -10.46
CA VAL A 128 -6.86 12.45 -10.86
C VAL A 128 -7.97 11.40 -10.78
N GLU A 129 -7.68 10.16 -11.13
CA GLU A 129 -8.60 9.02 -11.05
C GLU A 129 -9.09 8.72 -9.62
N ASN A 130 -8.37 9.18 -8.59
CA ASN A 130 -8.80 9.01 -7.21
C ASN A 130 -10.10 9.77 -6.92
N ILE A 131 -10.39 10.85 -7.65
CA ILE A 131 -11.65 11.60 -7.56
C ILE A 131 -12.83 10.70 -7.98
N GLU A 132 -12.68 9.96 -9.07
CA GLU A 132 -13.70 9.02 -9.53
C GLU A 132 -13.87 7.86 -8.54
N ARG A 133 -12.79 7.43 -7.89
CA ARG A 133 -12.82 6.39 -6.87
C ARG A 133 -13.62 6.81 -5.64
N ASN A 134 -13.62 8.07 -5.27
CA ASN A 134 -14.39 8.59 -4.13
C ASN A 134 -15.90 8.62 -4.39
N LYS A 135 -16.34 8.61 -5.65
CA LYS A 135 -17.75 8.70 -6.04
C LYS A 135 -18.50 7.37 -5.96
N VAL A 136 -17.77 6.26 -5.86
CA VAL A 136 -18.36 4.92 -5.93
C VAL A 136 -18.24 4.19 -4.60
N GLN A 137 -19.38 3.69 -4.09
CA GLN A 137 -19.41 2.92 -2.85
C GLN A 137 -18.86 1.50 -3.03
N PHE A 138 -19.07 0.91 -4.22
CA PHE A 138 -18.56 -0.41 -4.58
C PHE A 138 -17.87 -0.31 -5.93
N ARG A 139 -16.71 -0.90 -6.06
CA ARG A 139 -16.02 -1.07 -7.33
C ARG A 139 -16.03 -2.53 -7.73
N GLU A 140 -16.48 -2.79 -8.94
CA GLU A 140 -16.18 -4.06 -9.56
C GLU A 140 -14.67 -4.13 -9.77
N THR A 141 -14.05 -5.13 -9.21
CA THR A 141 -12.71 -5.53 -9.64
C THR A 141 -12.90 -6.04 -11.06
N VAL A 142 -12.57 -5.20 -12.03
CA VAL A 142 -12.53 -5.63 -13.43
C VAL A 142 -11.49 -6.74 -13.49
N ASP A 143 -11.97 -7.95 -13.65
CA ASP A 143 -11.11 -9.09 -13.89
C ASP A 143 -10.55 -8.91 -15.30
N TYR A 144 -9.36 -8.31 -15.41
CA TYR A 144 -8.68 -8.05 -16.68
C TYR A 144 -8.48 -9.32 -17.52
N PHE A 145 -8.75 -10.47 -16.94
CA PHE A 145 -8.55 -11.79 -17.56
C PHE A 145 -9.83 -12.37 -18.18
N THR A 146 -10.98 -11.72 -18.09
CA THR A 146 -12.25 -12.20 -18.68
C THR A 146 -12.68 -11.44 -19.94
N LYS A 147 -11.88 -10.49 -20.45
CA LYS A 147 -12.10 -9.96 -21.80
C LYS A 147 -11.50 -10.93 -22.81
N LYS A 148 -12.28 -11.90 -23.23
CA LYS A 148 -12.14 -12.53 -24.53
C LYS A 148 -12.80 -11.66 -25.58
#